data_957242966711bfd48b2c4967d169cab7
#
_entry.id   957242966711bfd48b2c4967d169cab7
#
_cell.length_a   1.000
_cell.length_b   1.000
_cell.length_c   1.000
_cell.angle_alpha   90.00
_cell.angle_beta   90.00
_cell.angle_gamma   90.00
#
_symmetry.space_group_name_H-M   'P 1'
#
loop_
_entity.id
_entity.type
_entity.pdbx_description
1 polymer ?
#
loop_
_entity_poly.entity_id
_entity_poly.type
_entity_poly.pdbx_seq_one_letter_code
_entity_poly.pdbx_strand_id
1 'polypeptide(L)'
;HVTGVQTCALPICLQDTKPLNEEKIGRIGTLSCEKPLEQFLSDVVKSLSCNGLRYRDGGRPVHRVAVGGGACGEYIPQAIAQGCDTFVTSDLRYNDFLDTQGLNLIDAGHFPTEDVVCQEIVRRLRETFPELEVTKSAVHGDAVKFYMR
;
A
#
# COMPACT_ATOMS: atom_id res chain seq x y z
N HIS A 1 0.08 2.65 22.23
CA HIS A 1 0.63 3.00 20.91
C HIS A 1 0.58 1.80 19.96
N VAL A 2 -0.60 1.53 19.38
CA VAL A 2 -0.83 0.47 18.38
C VAL A 2 -0.68 1.04 16.95
N THR A 3 0.12 2.05 16.77
CA THR A 3 0.22 2.77 15.49
C THR A 3 1.23 2.17 14.50
N GLY A 4 1.98 1.14 14.90
CA GLY A 4 3.11 0.68 14.09
C GLY A 4 2.81 -0.40 13.05
N VAL A 5 1.86 -1.32 13.27
CA VAL A 5 1.67 -2.45 12.34
C VAL A 5 1.04 -2.01 11.03
N GLN A 6 0.05 -1.14 11.08
CA GLN A 6 -0.61 -0.64 9.85
C GLN A 6 0.19 0.43 9.10
N THR A 7 1.11 1.13 9.74
CA THR A 7 2.01 2.09 9.08
C THR A 7 3.14 1.41 8.32
N CYS A 8 3.49 0.19 8.68
CA CYS A 8 4.52 -0.61 8.03
C CYS A 8 3.99 -1.53 6.94
N ALA A 9 2.66 -1.62 6.77
CA ALA A 9 2.08 -2.45 5.72
C ALA A 9 2.46 -2.01 4.31
N LEU A 10 2.80 -0.73 4.14
CA LEU A 10 3.39 -0.23 2.89
C LEU A 10 4.58 0.65 3.27
N PRO A 11 5.83 0.23 2.98
CA PRO A 11 7.04 0.99 3.27
C PRO A 11 7.20 2.20 2.34
N ILE A 12 6.10 2.91 2.12
CA ILE A 12 6.06 4.22 1.50
C ILE A 12 6.20 5.22 2.64
N CYS A 13 7.25 6.03 2.63
CA CYS A 13 7.55 7.00 3.69
C CYS A 13 6.48 8.09 3.80
N LEU A 14 5.34 7.77 4.43
CA LEU A 14 4.26 8.70 4.69
C LEU A 14 4.44 9.35 6.07
N GLN A 15 4.25 10.66 6.12
CA GLN A 15 4.23 11.47 7.34
C GLN A 15 2.78 11.70 7.79
N ASP A 16 2.60 12.08 9.05
CA ASP A 16 1.31 12.49 9.64
C ASP A 16 0.18 11.48 9.40
N THR A 17 0.50 10.20 9.55
CA THR A 17 -0.44 9.13 9.20
C THR A 17 -1.62 9.03 10.15
N LYS A 18 -2.81 8.88 9.60
CA LYS A 18 -4.06 8.61 10.33
C LYS A 18 -4.85 7.47 9.67
N PRO A 19 -5.81 6.86 10.38
CA PRO A 19 -6.71 5.88 9.75
C PRO A 19 -7.45 6.46 8.55
N LEU A 20 -7.67 5.62 7.52
CA LEU A 20 -8.47 5.99 6.35
C LEU A 20 -9.95 6.12 6.70
N ASN A 21 -10.44 5.27 7.61
CA ASN A 21 -11.84 5.22 8.02
C ASN A 21 -11.98 4.95 9.53
N GLU A 22 -13.23 4.96 10.04
CA GLU A 22 -13.54 4.71 11.45
C GLU A 22 -13.18 3.29 11.89
N GLU A 23 -13.25 2.32 11.00
CA GLU A 23 -12.88 0.91 11.24
C GLU A 23 -11.37 0.71 11.31
N LYS A 24 -10.59 1.76 11.06
CA LYS A 24 -9.13 1.78 11.03
C LYS A 24 -8.51 0.89 9.94
N ILE A 25 -9.27 0.60 8.90
CA ILE A 25 -8.77 -0.09 7.71
C ILE A 25 -8.05 0.93 6.82
N GLY A 26 -6.82 0.60 6.45
CA GLY A 26 -5.96 1.51 5.68
C GLY A 26 -5.46 2.72 6.47
N ARG A 27 -4.59 3.47 5.84
CA ARG A 27 -3.95 4.68 6.38
C ARG A 27 -3.92 5.78 5.32
N ILE A 28 -3.92 7.02 5.80
CA ILE A 28 -3.66 8.20 4.98
C ILE A 28 -2.43 8.89 5.54
N GLY A 29 -1.59 9.40 4.68
CA GLY A 29 -0.46 10.24 5.06
C GLY A 29 -0.06 11.16 3.92
N THR A 30 0.98 11.93 4.16
CA THR A 30 1.55 12.83 3.14
C THR A 30 3.00 12.45 2.85
N LEU A 31 3.44 12.63 1.62
CA LEU A 31 4.85 12.60 1.28
C LEU A 31 5.53 13.88 1.79
N SER A 32 6.82 13.82 2.06
CA SER A 32 7.61 14.99 2.46
C SER A 32 7.65 16.07 1.38
N CYS A 33 7.51 15.67 0.13
CA CYS A 33 7.36 16.57 -1.03
C CYS A 33 6.49 15.89 -2.09
N GLU A 34 5.86 16.72 -2.90
CA GLU A 34 5.09 16.28 -4.06
C GLU A 34 5.99 15.58 -5.08
N LYS A 35 5.49 14.50 -5.70
CA LYS A 35 6.22 13.72 -6.71
C LYS A 35 5.40 13.53 -7.98
N PRO A 36 6.04 13.45 -9.15
CA PRO A 36 5.39 12.92 -10.36
C PRO A 36 4.90 11.48 -10.14
N LEU A 37 3.75 11.15 -10.74
CA LEU A 37 3.15 9.81 -10.59
C LEU A 37 4.11 8.68 -10.97
N GLU A 38 4.82 8.79 -12.09
CA GLU A 38 5.77 7.75 -12.54
C GLU A 38 6.88 7.48 -11.53
N GLN A 39 7.39 8.53 -10.88
CA GLN A 39 8.39 8.36 -9.83
C GLN A 39 7.81 7.62 -8.63
N PHE A 40 6.59 7.97 -8.24
CA PHE A 40 5.90 7.30 -7.14
C PHE A 40 5.59 5.84 -7.46
N LEU A 41 5.15 5.51 -8.68
CA LEU A 41 4.95 4.14 -9.14
C LEU A 41 6.25 3.32 -9.03
N SER A 42 7.37 3.89 -9.42
CA SER A 42 8.69 3.25 -9.27
C SER A 42 9.05 3.00 -7.81
N ASP A 43 8.74 3.95 -6.92
CA ASP A 43 8.97 3.80 -5.47
C ASP A 43 8.09 2.69 -4.89
N VAL A 44 6.82 2.59 -5.30
CA VAL A 44 5.90 1.52 -4.89
C VAL A 44 6.41 0.15 -5.32
N VAL A 45 6.80 0.00 -6.60
CA VAL A 45 7.37 -1.26 -7.12
C VAL A 45 8.57 -1.71 -6.29
N LYS A 46 9.50 -0.80 -6.02
CA LYS A 46 10.70 -1.10 -5.21
C LYS A 46 10.37 -1.46 -3.77
N SER A 47 9.50 -0.68 -3.14
CA SER A 47 9.15 -0.84 -1.73
C SER A 47 8.40 -2.13 -1.45
N LEU A 48 7.52 -2.54 -2.36
CA LEU A 48 6.71 -3.76 -2.23
C LEU A 48 7.34 -4.97 -2.92
N SER A 49 8.42 -4.77 -3.67
CA SER A 49 9.03 -5.82 -4.50
C SER A 49 8.00 -6.50 -5.42
N CYS A 50 7.03 -5.76 -5.92
CA CYS A 50 6.00 -6.29 -6.79
C CYS A 50 6.49 -6.43 -8.24
N ASN A 51 5.92 -7.39 -8.97
CA ASN A 51 6.31 -7.72 -10.34
C ASN A 51 5.68 -6.80 -11.40
N GLY A 52 4.87 -5.84 -10.98
CA GLY A 52 4.19 -4.88 -11.84
C GLY A 52 3.00 -4.26 -11.12
N LEU A 53 2.51 -3.18 -11.69
CA LEU A 53 1.35 -2.43 -11.19
C LEU A 53 0.30 -2.34 -12.29
N ARG A 54 -0.98 -2.31 -11.88
CA ARG A 54 -2.03 -1.73 -12.70
C ARG A 54 -2.36 -0.36 -12.12
N TYR A 55 -2.54 0.65 -12.92
CA TYR A 55 -2.88 1.96 -12.40
C TYR A 55 -3.76 2.77 -13.35
N ARG A 56 -4.44 3.73 -12.78
CA ARG A 56 -5.08 4.83 -13.47
C ARG A 56 -4.40 6.13 -13.06
N ASP A 57 -4.01 6.91 -14.05
CA ASP A 57 -3.56 8.27 -13.85
C ASP A 57 -4.77 9.17 -13.61
N GLY A 58 -4.82 9.79 -12.44
CA GLY A 58 -5.83 10.77 -12.04
C GLY A 58 -5.52 12.20 -12.49
N GLY A 59 -4.39 12.38 -13.20
CA GLY A 59 -3.94 13.70 -13.69
C GLY A 59 -3.41 14.61 -12.58
N ARG A 60 -2.94 14.04 -11.46
CA ARG A 60 -2.46 14.79 -10.30
C ARG A 60 -1.09 14.31 -9.85
N PRO A 61 -0.20 15.21 -9.42
CA PRO A 61 1.01 14.80 -8.72
C PRO A 61 0.64 14.13 -7.40
N VAL A 62 1.56 13.31 -6.88
CA VAL A 62 1.36 12.52 -5.66
C VAL A 62 1.89 13.26 -4.45
N HIS A 63 1.02 13.51 -3.49
CA HIS A 63 1.39 14.12 -2.21
C HIS A 63 0.62 13.51 -1.04
N ARG A 64 -0.72 13.49 -1.12
CA ARG A 64 -1.59 12.95 -0.07
C ARG A 64 -2.10 11.57 -0.46
N VAL A 65 -1.54 10.55 0.17
CA VAL A 65 -1.68 9.16 -0.23
C VAL A 65 -2.52 8.38 0.77
N ALA A 66 -3.55 7.68 0.28
CA ALA A 66 -4.20 6.61 1.00
C ALA A 66 -3.53 5.27 0.65
N VAL A 67 -3.44 4.37 1.63
CA VAL A 67 -2.91 3.02 1.45
C VAL A 67 -3.82 2.00 2.12
N GLY A 68 -4.04 0.86 1.48
CA GLY A 68 -4.77 -0.28 2.04
C GLY A 68 -4.19 -1.58 1.52
N GLY A 69 -3.71 -2.45 2.42
CA GLY A 69 -3.21 -3.79 2.06
C GLY A 69 -4.35 -4.71 1.67
N GLY A 70 -4.13 -5.57 0.69
CA GLY A 70 -5.17 -6.44 0.15
C GLY A 70 -6.26 -5.67 -0.62
N ALA A 71 -7.43 -6.27 -0.74
CA ALA A 71 -8.56 -5.75 -1.51
C ALA A 71 -9.31 -4.64 -0.76
N CYS A 72 -8.93 -3.39 -0.96
CA CYS A 72 -9.55 -2.22 -0.32
C CYS A 72 -10.27 -1.27 -1.32
N GLY A 73 -10.66 -1.77 -2.49
CA GLY A 73 -11.35 -0.96 -3.51
C GLY A 73 -12.64 -0.30 -3.03
N GLU A 74 -13.33 -0.88 -2.06
CA GLU A 74 -14.54 -0.31 -1.45
C GLU A 74 -14.30 1.02 -0.71
N TYR A 75 -13.05 1.32 -0.34
CA TYR A 75 -12.66 2.55 0.36
C TYR A 75 -12.21 3.68 -0.57
N ILE A 76 -12.34 3.54 -1.89
CA ILE A 76 -12.09 4.62 -2.85
C ILE A 76 -12.88 5.89 -2.50
N PRO A 77 -14.21 5.82 -2.19
CA PRO A 77 -14.97 7.01 -1.82
C PRO A 77 -14.41 7.71 -0.57
N GLN A 78 -13.93 6.97 0.41
CA GLN A 78 -13.34 7.52 1.63
C GLN A 78 -12.01 8.23 1.34
N ALA A 79 -11.16 7.65 0.48
CA ALA A 79 -9.91 8.28 0.06
C ALA A 79 -10.17 9.63 -0.64
N ILE A 80 -11.17 9.68 -1.52
CA ILE A 80 -11.59 10.90 -2.20
C ILE A 80 -12.14 11.92 -1.18
N ALA A 81 -13.04 11.50 -0.30
CA ALA A 81 -13.64 12.38 0.72
C ALA A 81 -12.59 12.95 1.70
N GLN A 82 -11.52 12.21 1.94
CA GLN A 82 -10.38 12.65 2.75
C GLN A 82 -9.37 13.53 1.97
N GLY A 83 -9.65 13.84 0.71
CA GLY A 83 -8.82 14.73 -0.12
C GLY A 83 -7.50 14.09 -0.59
N CYS A 84 -7.44 12.76 -0.68
CA CYS A 84 -6.28 12.09 -1.25
C CYS A 84 -6.18 12.36 -2.76
N ASP A 85 -4.96 12.45 -3.25
CA ASP A 85 -4.66 12.48 -4.69
C ASP A 85 -4.31 11.10 -5.23
N THR A 86 -3.94 10.18 -4.33
CA THR A 86 -3.47 8.83 -4.69
C THR A 86 -3.98 7.80 -3.70
N PHE A 87 -4.37 6.62 -4.21
CA PHE A 87 -4.70 5.45 -3.40
C PHE A 87 -3.98 4.21 -3.91
N VAL A 88 -3.21 3.57 -3.01
CA VAL A 88 -2.50 2.32 -3.27
C VAL A 88 -3.20 1.18 -2.54
N THR A 89 -3.64 0.16 -3.29
CA THR A 89 -4.35 -1.01 -2.77
C THR A 89 -4.15 -2.20 -3.71
N SER A 90 -5.06 -3.19 -3.70
CA SER A 90 -5.05 -4.32 -4.64
C SER A 90 -6.44 -4.80 -5.02
N ASP A 91 -6.47 -5.77 -5.94
CA ASP A 91 -7.67 -6.48 -6.42
C ASP A 91 -8.77 -5.54 -6.95
N LEU A 92 -8.35 -4.46 -7.58
CA LEU A 92 -9.25 -3.49 -8.17
C LEU A 92 -9.92 -4.08 -9.44
N ARG A 93 -11.23 -3.90 -9.53
CA ARG A 93 -11.99 -4.27 -10.71
C ARG A 93 -11.79 -3.24 -11.81
N TYR A 94 -12.02 -3.62 -13.05
CA TYR A 94 -11.96 -2.71 -14.19
C TYR A 94 -12.82 -1.45 -13.98
N ASN A 95 -14.02 -1.62 -13.43
CA ASN A 95 -14.94 -0.49 -13.17
C ASN A 95 -14.39 0.47 -12.11
N ASP A 96 -13.63 -0.02 -11.13
CA ASP A 96 -13.00 0.86 -10.14
C ASP A 96 -12.02 1.83 -10.82
N PHE A 97 -11.26 1.36 -11.82
CA PHE A 97 -10.41 2.22 -12.64
C PHE A 97 -11.22 3.13 -13.58
N LEU A 98 -12.29 2.61 -14.19
CA LEU A 98 -13.07 3.35 -15.17
C LEU A 98 -13.83 4.53 -14.54
N ASP A 99 -14.45 4.28 -13.39
CA ASP A 99 -15.37 5.23 -12.75
C ASP A 99 -14.65 6.24 -11.84
N THR A 100 -13.44 5.92 -11.37
CA THR A 100 -12.68 6.81 -10.50
C THR A 100 -12.00 7.92 -11.30
N GLN A 101 -12.31 9.18 -10.98
CA GLN A 101 -11.70 10.34 -11.61
C GLN A 101 -10.99 11.23 -10.58
N GLY A 102 -9.90 11.90 -11.01
CA GLY A 102 -9.17 12.85 -10.17
C GLY A 102 -8.40 12.21 -9.00
N LEU A 103 -8.29 10.87 -8.98
CA LEU A 103 -7.50 10.10 -8.03
C LEU A 103 -6.55 9.19 -8.81
N ASN A 104 -5.27 9.22 -8.51
CA ASN A 104 -4.34 8.21 -8.98
C ASN A 104 -4.66 6.90 -8.25
N LEU A 105 -5.11 5.90 -8.97
CA LEU A 105 -5.52 4.63 -8.41
C LEU A 105 -4.50 3.55 -8.79
N ILE A 106 -3.90 2.90 -7.79
CA ILE A 106 -2.80 1.97 -7.98
C ILE A 106 -3.14 0.62 -7.37
N ASP A 107 -3.13 -0.42 -8.19
CA ASP A 107 -3.24 -1.81 -7.78
C ASP A 107 -1.84 -2.44 -7.81
N ALA A 108 -1.30 -2.67 -6.62
CA ALA A 108 0.05 -3.20 -6.44
C ALA A 108 0.10 -4.70 -6.15
N GLY A 109 -1.04 -5.38 -6.27
CA GLY A 109 -1.19 -6.80 -6.02
C GLY A 109 -1.47 -7.15 -4.56
N HIS A 110 -2.26 -8.19 -4.34
CA HIS A 110 -2.70 -8.60 -3.00
C HIS A 110 -1.51 -9.01 -2.13
N PHE A 111 -0.78 -10.03 -2.57
CA PHE A 111 0.36 -10.54 -1.82
C PHE A 111 1.42 -9.47 -1.51
N PRO A 112 1.90 -8.64 -2.45
CA PRO A 112 2.90 -7.63 -2.15
C PRO A 112 2.44 -6.59 -1.13
N THR A 113 1.15 -6.21 -1.14
CA THR A 113 0.62 -5.21 -0.22
C THR A 113 0.37 -5.74 1.18
N GLU A 114 0.27 -7.06 1.37
CA GLU A 114 0.07 -7.69 2.68
C GLU A 114 1.35 -8.31 3.24
N ASP A 115 2.16 -8.95 2.41
CA ASP A 115 3.35 -9.69 2.84
C ASP A 115 4.40 -8.82 3.57
N VAL A 116 4.45 -7.53 3.25
CA VAL A 116 5.39 -6.58 3.90
C VAL A 116 5.22 -6.53 5.42
N VAL A 117 4.04 -6.83 5.96
CA VAL A 117 3.80 -6.88 7.41
C VAL A 117 4.60 -7.98 8.10
N CYS A 118 4.92 -9.06 7.39
CA CYS A 118 5.67 -10.19 7.95
C CYS A 118 7.05 -9.78 8.45
N GLN A 119 7.73 -8.87 7.75
CA GLN A 119 9.05 -8.37 8.17
C GLN A 119 8.95 -7.59 9.48
N GLU A 120 7.92 -6.76 9.61
CA GLU A 120 7.68 -5.99 10.84
C GLU A 120 7.29 -6.90 12.02
N ILE A 121 6.49 -7.92 11.78
CA ILE A 121 6.14 -8.92 12.80
C ILE A 121 7.39 -9.64 13.29
N VAL A 122 8.23 -10.11 12.38
CA VAL A 122 9.51 -10.76 12.74
C VAL A 122 10.40 -9.83 13.55
N ARG A 123 10.54 -8.56 13.13
CA ARG A 123 11.34 -7.57 13.85
C ARG A 123 10.84 -7.38 15.28
N ARG A 124 9.54 -7.15 15.46
CA ARG A 124 8.92 -6.95 16.78
C ARG A 124 9.03 -8.17 17.69
N LEU A 125 8.81 -9.36 17.15
CA LEU A 125 8.94 -10.59 17.92
C LEU A 125 10.36 -10.80 18.40
N ARG A 126 11.37 -10.55 17.56
CA ARG A 126 12.79 -10.63 17.96
C ARG A 126 13.16 -9.60 19.02
N GLU A 127 12.62 -8.38 18.94
CA GLU A 127 12.85 -7.35 19.95
C GLU A 127 12.16 -7.67 21.29
N THR A 128 10.96 -8.24 21.22
CA THR A 128 10.16 -8.55 22.43
C THR A 128 10.63 -9.83 23.12
N PHE A 129 11.07 -10.82 22.33
CA PHE A 129 11.48 -12.15 22.78
C PHE A 129 12.85 -12.52 22.19
N PRO A 130 13.94 -11.92 22.71
CA PRO A 130 15.28 -12.11 22.13
C PRO A 130 15.78 -13.57 22.17
N GLU A 131 15.23 -14.38 23.08
CA GLU A 131 15.54 -15.80 23.24
C GLU A 131 14.89 -16.70 22.18
N LEU A 132 13.91 -16.18 21.41
CA LEU A 132 13.24 -16.95 20.37
C LEU A 132 13.91 -16.78 19.01
N GLU A 133 14.09 -17.88 18.32
CA GLU A 133 14.43 -17.86 16.89
C GLU A 133 13.15 -17.59 16.08
N VAL A 134 13.06 -16.42 15.51
CA VAL A 134 11.90 -16.01 14.70
C VAL A 134 12.34 -15.77 13.25
N THR A 135 11.75 -16.51 12.32
CA THR A 135 12.03 -16.40 10.89
C THR A 135 10.74 -16.37 10.08
N LYS A 136 10.78 -15.68 8.94
CA LYS A 136 9.73 -15.80 7.93
C LYS A 136 9.97 -17.08 7.13
N SER A 137 8.89 -17.82 6.77
CA SER A 137 8.99 -19.00 5.92
C SER A 137 9.63 -18.66 4.57
N ALA A 138 10.64 -19.42 4.19
CA ALA A 138 11.32 -19.26 2.90
C ALA A 138 10.50 -19.76 1.70
N VAL A 139 9.46 -20.56 1.95
CA VAL A 139 8.56 -21.10 0.91
C VAL A 139 7.27 -20.29 0.75
N HIS A 140 7.07 -19.26 1.60
CA HIS A 140 5.95 -18.35 1.48
C HIS A 140 6.19 -17.38 0.31
N GLY A 141 5.30 -17.38 -0.67
CA GLY A 141 5.47 -16.57 -1.87
C GLY A 141 4.15 -16.32 -2.60
N ASP A 142 4.18 -15.35 -3.51
CA ASP A 142 3.02 -14.99 -4.31
C ASP A 142 2.59 -16.13 -5.24
N ALA A 143 1.31 -16.51 -5.16
CA ALA A 143 0.71 -17.49 -6.06
C ALA A 143 0.50 -16.93 -7.48
N VAL A 144 0.40 -15.62 -7.62
CA VAL A 144 0.19 -14.93 -8.90
C VAL A 144 1.53 -14.77 -9.63
N LYS A 145 1.55 -15.15 -10.90
CA LYS A 145 2.71 -14.99 -11.78
C LYS A 145 2.35 -14.09 -12.95
N PHE A 146 3.31 -13.30 -13.39
CA PHE A 146 3.16 -12.43 -14.54
C PHE A 146 3.90 -13.02 -15.73
N TYR A 147 3.19 -13.20 -16.84
CA TYR A 147 3.80 -13.52 -18.11
C TYR A 147 3.99 -12.25 -18.92
N MET A 148 5.23 -11.88 -19.19
CA MET A 148 5.58 -10.72 -20.00
C MET A 148 6.21 -11.19 -21.31
N ARG A 149 5.85 -10.51 -22.40
CA ARG A 149 6.42 -10.76 -23.72
C ARG A 149 7.72 -9.98 -23.92
#